data_af88e45746a5f843ed18c56213281f37
#
_entry.id   af88e45746a5f843ed18c56213281f37
#
_cell.length_a   1.000
_cell.length_b   1.000
_cell.length_c   1.000
_cell.angle_alpha   90.00
_cell.angle_beta   90.00
_cell.angle_gamma   90.00
#
_symmetry.space_group_name_H-M   'P 1'
#
loop_
_entity.id
_entity.type
_entity.pdbx_description
1 polymer ?
#
loop_
_entity_poly.entity_id
_entity_poly.type
_entity_poly.pdbx_seq_one_letter_code
_entity_poly.pdbx_strand_id
1 'polypeptide(L)'
;MKKTYDIAAYIWPAYTGDEPRTRIFWPEGMGEWQSVKSAEKKTPDHNWPRKPLWGYVNEADPYVMEMEIRAALDHGVNVFIYDWYWYDNRPFLEQCLDNGFLKAKNNKEMKFFLMWANHDANT
;
A
#
# COMPACT_ATOMS: atom_id res chain seq x y z
N MET A 1 5.99 8.81 -34.76
CA MET A 1 5.00 8.64 -33.68
C MET A 1 5.68 8.19 -32.40
N LYS A 2 5.47 8.89 -31.31
CA LYS A 2 6.08 8.55 -30.02
C LYS A 2 5.33 7.37 -29.41
N LYS A 3 6.02 6.28 -29.11
CA LYS A 3 5.42 5.14 -28.41
C LYS A 3 5.17 5.49 -26.95
N THR A 4 4.03 5.11 -26.44
CA THR A 4 3.70 5.24 -25.03
C THR A 4 3.56 3.85 -24.42
N TYR A 5 3.96 3.74 -23.16
CA TYR A 5 3.89 2.49 -22.41
C TYR A 5 3.11 2.70 -21.13
N ASP A 6 2.38 1.69 -20.73
CA ASP A 6 1.86 1.64 -19.37
C ASP A 6 2.86 0.88 -18.51
N ILE A 7 3.31 1.52 -17.44
CA ILE A 7 4.23 0.94 -16.47
C ILE A 7 3.48 0.82 -15.17
N ALA A 8 3.29 -0.41 -14.71
CA ALA A 8 2.46 -0.72 -13.57
C ALA A 8 3.29 -1.14 -12.37
N ALA A 9 2.86 -0.74 -11.19
CA ALA A 9 3.41 -1.19 -9.92
C ALA A 9 2.32 -1.92 -9.12
N TYR A 10 2.67 -3.06 -8.54
CA TYR A 10 1.81 -3.75 -7.58
C TYR A 10 1.78 -2.97 -6.28
N ILE A 11 0.58 -2.86 -5.72
CA ILE A 11 0.37 -2.18 -4.44
C ILE A 11 -0.05 -3.21 -3.40
N TRP A 12 0.74 -3.33 -2.35
CA TRP A 12 0.39 -4.07 -1.14
C TRP A 12 -0.34 -3.10 -0.20
N PRO A 13 -1.66 -3.20 -0.03
CA PRO A 13 -2.45 -2.11 0.58
C PRO A 13 -2.53 -2.20 2.12
N ALA A 14 -1.50 -2.67 2.78
CA ALA A 14 -1.52 -2.90 4.22
C ALA A 14 -0.77 -1.84 5.04
N TYR A 15 -0.15 -0.84 4.40
CA TYR A 15 0.61 0.23 5.09
C TYR A 15 -0.34 1.35 5.51
N THR A 16 -1.28 1.01 6.35
CA THR A 16 -2.34 1.92 6.78
C THR A 16 -2.24 2.21 8.27
N GLY A 17 -3.21 2.93 8.81
CA GLY A 17 -3.27 3.21 10.22
C GLY A 17 -4.04 2.13 10.98
N ASP A 18 -4.68 2.56 12.06
CA ASP A 18 -5.46 1.68 12.91
C ASP A 18 -6.77 1.29 12.23
N GLU A 19 -6.96 0.00 12.10
CA GLU A 19 -8.17 -0.58 11.54
C GLU A 19 -8.46 -1.88 12.27
N PRO A 20 -9.68 -2.05 12.82
CA PRO A 20 -9.98 -3.18 13.71
C PRO A 20 -9.68 -4.55 13.14
N ARG A 21 -9.96 -4.80 11.85
CA ARG A 21 -9.75 -6.11 11.25
C ARG A 21 -8.28 -6.43 11.04
N THR A 22 -7.44 -5.42 10.85
CA THR A 22 -6.01 -5.62 10.63
C THR A 22 -5.26 -5.83 11.95
N ARG A 23 -5.83 -5.48 13.07
CA ARG A 23 -5.22 -5.67 14.39
C ARG A 23 -4.96 -7.15 14.73
N ILE A 24 -5.64 -8.07 14.06
CA ILE A 24 -5.35 -9.52 14.20
C ILE A 24 -3.91 -9.80 13.78
N PHE A 25 -3.43 -9.15 12.73
CA PHE A 25 -2.08 -9.33 12.19
C PHE A 25 -1.09 -8.32 12.75
N TRP A 26 -1.54 -7.09 12.98
CA TRP A 26 -0.70 -5.97 13.39
C TRP A 26 -1.35 -5.22 14.56
N PRO A 27 -1.21 -5.77 15.80
CA PRO A 27 -1.93 -5.22 16.96
C PRO A 27 -1.51 -3.81 17.38
N GLU A 28 -0.37 -3.29 16.90
CA GLU A 28 0.05 -1.94 17.24
C GLU A 28 -0.76 -0.84 16.53
N GLY A 29 -1.63 -1.21 15.58
CA GLY A 29 -2.50 -0.25 14.90
C GLY A 29 -1.81 0.59 13.85
N MET A 30 -0.76 0.07 13.23
CA MET A 30 -0.02 0.75 12.15
C MET A 30 0.14 -0.13 10.90
N GLY A 31 -0.66 -1.16 10.78
CA GLY A 31 -0.63 -2.07 9.65
C GLY A 31 0.72 -2.74 9.46
N GLU A 32 1.08 -3.02 8.23
CA GLU A 32 2.33 -3.69 7.87
C GLU A 32 3.59 -2.94 8.32
N TRP A 33 3.49 -1.64 8.62
CA TRP A 33 4.63 -0.91 9.18
C TRP A 33 5.15 -1.54 10.46
N GLN A 34 4.29 -2.23 11.20
CA GLN A 34 4.71 -2.98 12.39
C GLN A 34 5.73 -4.06 12.03
N SER A 35 5.53 -4.78 10.93
CA SER A 35 6.49 -5.79 10.47
C SER A 35 7.82 -5.16 10.07
N VAL A 36 7.79 -4.01 9.41
CA VAL A 36 9.00 -3.29 9.01
C VAL A 36 9.76 -2.80 10.23
N LYS A 37 9.05 -2.15 11.14
CA LYS A 37 9.62 -1.58 12.37
C LYS A 37 10.22 -2.64 13.27
N SER A 38 9.61 -3.82 13.34
CA SER A 38 10.02 -4.93 14.22
C SER A 38 10.98 -5.91 13.56
N ALA A 39 11.37 -5.66 12.31
CA ALA A 39 12.29 -6.54 11.59
C ALA A 39 13.66 -6.59 12.30
N GLU A 40 14.28 -7.75 12.25
CA GLU A 40 15.56 -8.00 12.89
C GLU A 40 16.69 -8.13 11.88
N LYS A 41 17.91 -7.89 12.31
CA LYS A 41 19.09 -8.14 11.49
C LYS A 41 19.15 -9.60 11.06
N LYS A 42 19.43 -9.84 9.80
CA LYS A 42 19.62 -11.19 9.27
C LYS A 42 21.10 -11.61 9.26
N THR A 43 22.01 -10.64 9.23
CA THR A 43 23.45 -10.85 9.26
C THR A 43 24.10 -9.71 10.06
N PRO A 44 25.36 -9.86 10.52
CA PRO A 44 26.06 -8.76 11.22
C PRO A 44 26.16 -7.48 10.39
N ASP A 45 26.26 -7.61 9.07
CA ASP A 45 26.42 -6.47 8.16
C ASP A 45 25.07 -5.89 7.68
N HIS A 46 23.95 -6.48 8.11
CA HIS A 46 22.63 -6.00 7.70
C HIS A 46 22.39 -4.60 8.25
N ASN A 47 22.17 -3.64 7.35
CA ASN A 47 21.86 -2.27 7.72
C ASN A 47 20.43 -2.18 8.27
N TRP A 48 20.31 -2.19 9.58
CA TRP A 48 19.04 -2.28 10.29
C TRP A 48 19.04 -1.32 11.49
N PRO A 49 17.88 -0.77 11.91
CA PRO A 49 16.58 -0.88 11.23
C PRO A 49 16.49 0.03 10.00
N ARG A 50 15.82 -0.46 8.99
CA ARG A 50 15.48 0.38 7.85
C ARG A 50 14.27 1.23 8.17
N LYS A 51 14.35 2.50 7.86
CA LYS A 51 13.24 3.43 8.08
C LYS A 51 12.79 3.99 6.73
N PRO A 52 11.47 4.08 6.50
CA PRO A 52 10.98 4.67 5.25
C PRO A 52 11.36 6.16 5.17
N LEU A 53 11.69 6.60 3.95
CA LEU A 53 12.12 7.98 3.71
C LEU A 53 11.06 8.99 4.14
N TRP A 54 9.77 8.67 3.93
CA TRP A 54 8.66 9.55 4.29
C TRP A 54 8.06 9.23 5.66
N GLY A 55 8.69 8.37 6.44
CA GLY A 55 8.15 7.89 7.71
C GLY A 55 7.10 6.80 7.54
N TYR A 56 6.48 6.40 8.63
CA TYR A 56 5.43 5.37 8.62
C TYR A 56 4.08 6.00 8.25
N VAL A 57 3.97 6.44 7.00
CA VAL A 57 2.78 7.14 6.53
C VAL A 57 1.58 6.21 6.41
N ASN A 58 0.38 6.76 6.64
CA ASN A 58 -0.86 6.02 6.49
C ASN A 58 -1.37 6.15 5.05
N GLU A 59 -1.27 5.07 4.28
CA GLU A 59 -1.68 5.08 2.88
C GLU A 59 -3.21 5.08 2.67
N ALA A 60 -3.98 5.02 3.75
CA ALA A 60 -5.42 5.28 3.71
C ALA A 60 -5.75 6.78 3.81
N ASP A 61 -4.73 7.64 3.96
CA ASP A 61 -4.89 9.09 3.98
C ASP A 61 -4.81 9.62 2.54
N PRO A 62 -5.83 10.34 2.05
CA PRO A 62 -5.82 10.87 0.68
C PRO A 62 -4.66 11.83 0.38
N TYR A 63 -4.17 12.58 1.37
CA TYR A 63 -2.99 13.45 1.18
C TYR A 63 -1.72 12.65 0.96
N VAL A 64 -1.55 11.56 1.70
CA VAL A 64 -0.43 10.63 1.51
C VAL A 64 -0.49 10.01 0.12
N MET A 65 -1.66 9.53 -0.27
CA MET A 65 -1.83 8.90 -1.58
C MET A 65 -1.63 9.91 -2.72
N GLU A 66 -2.05 11.16 -2.54
CA GLU A 66 -1.78 12.23 -3.52
C GLU A 66 -0.28 12.41 -3.74
N MET A 67 0.51 12.41 -2.69
CA MET A 67 1.97 12.48 -2.75
C MET A 67 2.56 11.27 -3.46
N GLU A 68 2.08 10.07 -3.15
CA GLU A 68 2.57 8.83 -3.76
C GLU A 68 2.23 8.75 -5.25
N ILE A 69 1.01 9.15 -5.64
CA ILE A 69 0.61 9.21 -7.04
C ILE A 69 1.54 10.17 -7.80
N ARG A 70 1.78 11.36 -7.23
CA ARG A 70 2.67 12.35 -7.88
C ARG A 70 4.08 11.81 -8.05
N ALA A 71 4.64 11.20 -7.01
CA ALA A 71 5.97 10.62 -7.07
C ALA A 71 6.05 9.50 -8.13
N ALA A 72 5.06 8.63 -8.18
CA ALA A 72 5.00 7.54 -9.16
C ALA A 72 4.94 8.08 -10.59
N LEU A 73 4.04 9.03 -10.85
CA LEU A 73 3.90 9.64 -12.18
C LEU A 73 5.17 10.36 -12.61
N ASP A 74 5.81 11.08 -11.71
CA ASP A 74 7.05 11.81 -12.00
C ASP A 74 8.21 10.86 -12.33
N HIS A 75 8.11 9.59 -11.96
CA HIS A 75 9.13 8.57 -12.20
C HIS A 75 8.69 7.50 -13.22
N GLY A 76 7.61 7.75 -13.95
CA GLY A 76 7.21 6.93 -15.08
C GLY A 76 6.25 5.79 -14.78
N VAL A 77 5.79 5.62 -13.54
CA VAL A 77 4.77 4.64 -13.18
C VAL A 77 3.39 5.28 -13.33
N ASN A 78 2.54 4.71 -14.17
CA ASN A 78 1.23 5.29 -14.47
C ASN A 78 0.05 4.36 -14.20
N VAL A 79 0.30 3.17 -13.64
CA VAL A 79 -0.75 2.21 -13.29
C VAL A 79 -0.43 1.63 -11.91
N PHE A 80 -1.42 1.60 -11.04
CA PHE A 80 -1.35 0.87 -9.77
C PHE A 80 -2.23 -0.38 -9.86
N ILE A 81 -1.65 -1.52 -9.48
CA ILE A 81 -2.37 -2.80 -9.40
C ILE A 81 -2.55 -3.10 -7.92
N TYR A 82 -3.78 -2.95 -7.44
CA TYR A 82 -4.08 -3.17 -6.03
C TYR A 82 -4.38 -4.64 -5.75
N ASP A 83 -3.62 -5.25 -4.83
CA ASP A 83 -4.01 -6.51 -4.23
C ASP A 83 -5.36 -6.31 -3.55
N TRP A 84 -6.34 -7.15 -3.88
CA TRP A 84 -7.68 -6.99 -3.36
C TRP A 84 -8.16 -8.30 -2.75
N TYR A 85 -8.66 -8.22 -1.52
CA TYR A 85 -9.01 -9.37 -0.70
C TYR A 85 -10.48 -9.36 -0.31
N TRP A 86 -11.05 -10.54 -0.24
CA TRP A 86 -12.41 -10.75 0.20
C TRP A 86 -12.42 -11.87 1.24
N TYR A 87 -12.66 -11.51 2.50
CA TYR A 87 -12.73 -12.46 3.61
C TYR A 87 -13.96 -12.18 4.46
N ASP A 88 -14.61 -13.26 4.95
CA ASP A 88 -15.79 -13.14 5.83
C ASP A 88 -16.89 -12.29 5.21
N ASN A 89 -17.18 -12.51 3.93
CA ASN A 89 -18.23 -11.83 3.17
C ASN A 89 -18.08 -10.32 3.05
N ARG A 90 -16.86 -9.80 3.10
CA ARG A 90 -16.58 -8.36 2.92
C ARG A 90 -15.14 -8.13 2.46
N PRO A 91 -14.83 -6.95 1.92
CA PRO A 91 -13.46 -6.60 1.58
C PRO A 91 -12.54 -6.62 2.82
N PHE A 92 -11.27 -6.87 2.57
CA PHE A 92 -10.21 -6.82 3.57
C PHE A 92 -9.03 -6.03 2.99
N LEU A 93 -8.38 -5.20 3.80
CA LEU A 93 -7.29 -4.30 3.39
C LEU A 93 -7.72 -3.30 2.31
N GLU A 94 -8.98 -2.88 2.32
CA GLU A 94 -9.53 -2.00 1.30
C GLU A 94 -9.32 -0.50 1.60
N GLN A 95 -8.91 -0.13 2.80
CA GLN A 95 -8.83 1.28 3.20
C GLN A 95 -7.84 2.09 2.38
N CYS A 96 -6.71 1.51 2.00
CA CYS A 96 -5.73 2.18 1.15
C CYS A 96 -6.38 2.64 -0.17
N LEU A 97 -7.15 1.76 -0.79
CA LEU A 97 -7.87 2.09 -2.03
C LEU A 97 -9.04 3.02 -1.76
N ASP A 98 -9.95 2.62 -0.86
CA ASP A 98 -11.23 3.31 -0.67
C ASP A 98 -11.07 4.70 -0.04
N ASN A 99 -10.21 4.84 0.95
CA ASN A 99 -10.05 6.09 1.69
C ASN A 99 -8.85 6.90 1.22
N GLY A 100 -7.82 6.25 0.69
CA GLY A 100 -6.62 6.89 0.19
C GLY A 100 -6.74 7.23 -1.29
N PHE A 101 -6.56 6.24 -2.14
CA PHE A 101 -6.49 6.43 -3.59
C PHE A 101 -7.75 7.08 -4.17
N LEU A 102 -8.93 6.52 -3.88
CA LEU A 102 -10.17 6.99 -4.50
C LEU A 102 -10.58 8.40 -4.03
N LYS A 103 -9.98 8.90 -2.95
CA LYS A 103 -10.22 10.25 -2.43
C LYS A 103 -9.07 11.23 -2.69
N ALA A 104 -7.98 10.77 -3.27
CA ALA A 104 -6.87 11.63 -3.63
C ALA A 104 -7.26 12.57 -4.77
N LYS A 105 -6.83 13.84 -4.68
CA LYS A 105 -7.21 14.86 -5.67
C LYS A 105 -6.72 14.54 -7.08
N ASN A 106 -5.57 13.90 -7.20
CA ASN A 106 -4.93 13.60 -8.48
C ASN A 106 -5.16 12.16 -8.95
N ASN A 107 -6.10 11.43 -8.37
CA ASN A 107 -6.31 10.02 -8.70
C ASN A 107 -6.66 9.78 -10.17
N LYS A 108 -7.26 10.75 -10.85
CA LYS A 108 -7.63 10.61 -12.28
C LYS A 108 -6.42 10.60 -13.20
N GLU A 109 -5.25 11.04 -12.73
CA GLU A 109 -4.01 10.98 -13.51
C GLU A 109 -3.36 9.60 -13.47
N MET A 110 -3.76 8.75 -12.53
CA MET A 110 -3.22 7.40 -12.33
C MET A 110 -4.27 6.36 -12.70
N LYS A 111 -3.92 5.44 -13.58
CA LYS A 111 -4.77 4.29 -13.86
C LYS A 111 -4.65 3.27 -12.73
N PHE A 112 -5.69 2.50 -12.50
CA PHE A 112 -5.61 1.40 -11.53
C PHE A 112 -6.54 0.26 -11.91
N PHE A 113 -6.22 -0.93 -11.41
CA PHE A 113 -7.14 -2.05 -11.44
C PHE A 113 -6.87 -2.97 -10.23
N LEU A 114 -7.81 -3.86 -9.97
CA LEU A 114 -7.77 -4.75 -8.82
C LEU A 114 -7.23 -6.11 -9.26
N MET A 115 -6.35 -6.67 -8.44
CA MET A 115 -5.90 -8.04 -8.56
C MET A 115 -6.57 -8.86 -7.46
N TRP A 116 -7.45 -9.76 -7.85
CA TRP A 116 -8.15 -10.62 -6.89
C TRP A 116 -7.15 -11.60 -6.26
N ALA A 117 -6.92 -11.47 -4.97
CA ALA A 117 -6.06 -12.38 -4.22
C ALA A 117 -6.87 -13.61 -3.84
N ASN A 118 -6.76 -14.65 -4.63
CA ASN A 118 -7.59 -15.86 -4.50
C ASN A 118 -6.98 -16.87 -3.54
N HIS A 119 -6.84 -16.48 -2.28
CA HIS A 119 -6.38 -17.37 -1.21
C HIS A 119 -6.99 -16.95 0.12
N ASP A 120 -6.99 -17.86 1.09
CA ASP A 120 -7.50 -17.59 2.42
C ASP A 120 -6.49 -16.78 3.26
N ALA A 121 -7.01 -15.97 4.18
CA ALA A 121 -6.19 -15.34 5.21
C ALA A 121 -6.09 -16.31 6.39
N ASN A 122 -4.86 -16.66 6.75
CA ASN A 122 -4.59 -17.50 7.91
C ASN A 122 -3.96 -16.66 9.02
N THR A 123 -4.52 -16.79 10.20
CA THR A 123 -3.98 -16.14 11.41
C THR A 123 -3.13 -17.12 12.21
#